data_1c7f6ccf6b745dc6ed4884feabcba432
#
_entry.id   1c7f6ccf6b745dc6ed4884feabcba432
#
_cell.length_a   1.000
_cell.length_b   1.000
_cell.length_c   1.000
_cell.angle_alpha   90.00
_cell.angle_beta   90.00
_cell.angle_gamma   90.00
#
_symmetry.space_group_name_H-M   'P 1'
#
loop_
_entity.id
_entity.type
_entity.pdbx_description
1 polymer ?
#
loop_
_entity_poly.entity_id
_entity_poly.type
_entity_poly.pdbx_seq_one_letter_code
_entity_poly.pdbx_strand_id
1 'polypeptide(L)'
;MTVDTNLERQPKQQKLRNAEYYDMQDVMDKLYEESCKGKSFHNLMHIITSENNILLAFRNIKNNKGSMTKGTDGKTITQYKGWSEEQFVKYFQSKFANYHPKSVRRTEIPKVGQPDKMRPLGIPCMDDRIIQQCIIQVLEPICEARFHAHSYGFRPNRSASHAIARAQSLMNVSKLHYVVDVDIKGFFDNVNHGKLLKQMWTMGIRDKSLICIIGKILKSEIEGIGRPDKGTPQGGIISPLLSNIVLNELDWWLSDQWETKSTRYPYTHSHKYEALKKSNLKEFFFVRYADDFKILCRDYKTAKKIFIAVKEWLWERLGLKISPEKSKITNVRKKKTDFLGFALYVTKKSKKYVSKSNISEKAKKAMKTKLKEQIKVIQHDTSPHQVSQLNAMILGMHNYYNTATGCSRDFREINFVVSKSLKHRLRVKTKKAKRNKNSKSPLPEKVLKSRTYQKFYGSYGGKPKVVAGVQIFPIYGCKFVTPRMFTREVNKYTPQGRQLIHKNLSTVHSLIQYLLETKEYGKSVEYNDNRISLMAGQNGKCAVTGEPLCIFDMECHHKKPKKLGGTDEYRNLVWLKSDVHKLIHATEEDTITKYLDILKLDDNALKKVNSLRLSAENLEIVVKAN
;
A
#
# COMPACT_ATOMS: atom_id res chain seq x y z
N MET A 1 -12.48 9.83 47.17
CA MET A 1 -11.57 10.63 46.33
C MET A 1 -10.80 9.66 45.43
N THR A 2 -11.31 9.41 44.27
CA THR A 2 -10.69 8.57 43.24
C THR A 2 -9.91 9.50 42.31
N VAL A 3 -8.59 9.38 42.31
CA VAL A 3 -7.70 10.14 41.43
C VAL A 3 -7.79 9.53 40.03
N ASP A 4 -8.43 10.27 39.15
CA ASP A 4 -8.54 9.94 37.72
C ASP A 4 -7.21 10.28 37.04
N THR A 5 -6.35 9.27 36.87
CA THR A 5 -5.11 9.40 36.07
C THR A 5 -5.43 9.17 34.60
N ASN A 6 -6.10 10.12 33.98
CA ASN A 6 -6.13 10.26 32.54
C ASN A 6 -4.75 10.74 32.06
N LEU A 7 -3.81 9.82 31.91
CA LEU A 7 -2.62 10.03 31.12
C LEU A 7 -3.05 10.25 29.67
N GLU A 8 -3.20 11.49 29.26
CA GLU A 8 -3.38 11.89 27.88
C GLU A 8 -2.28 11.23 27.03
N ARG A 9 -2.68 10.24 26.26
CA ARG A 9 -1.80 9.62 25.27
C ARG A 9 -1.46 10.70 24.25
N GLN A 10 -0.22 11.21 24.31
CA GLN A 10 0.29 12.09 23.26
C GLN A 10 -0.06 11.52 21.89
N PRO A 11 -0.68 12.31 21.00
CA PRO A 11 -1.08 11.83 19.69
C PRO A 11 0.17 11.34 18.94
N LYS A 12 0.07 10.19 18.27
CA LYS A 12 1.15 9.69 17.42
C LYS A 12 1.40 10.73 16.34
N GLN A 13 2.57 11.34 16.38
CA GLN A 13 3.00 12.29 15.38
C GLN A 13 3.05 11.61 14.00
N GLN A 14 2.36 12.16 13.04
CA GLN A 14 2.20 11.57 11.73
C GLN A 14 3.19 12.19 10.73
N LYS A 15 3.79 11.32 9.90
CA LYS A 15 4.67 11.75 8.80
C LYS A 15 3.86 12.46 7.72
N LEU A 16 4.38 13.53 7.15
CA LEU A 16 3.81 14.14 5.96
C LEU A 16 3.68 13.11 4.81
N ARG A 17 2.68 13.29 3.98
CA ARG A 17 2.51 12.46 2.79
C ARG A 17 3.48 12.88 1.70
N ASN A 18 3.88 11.94 0.85
CA ASN A 18 4.85 12.22 -0.21
C ASN A 18 4.45 13.43 -1.10
N ALA A 19 3.17 13.58 -1.43
CA ALA A 19 2.69 14.71 -2.23
C ALA A 19 2.87 16.08 -1.55
N GLU A 20 2.79 16.13 -0.21
CA GLU A 20 3.00 17.35 0.57
C GLU A 20 4.47 17.75 0.64
N TYR A 21 5.41 16.81 0.48
CA TYR A 21 6.84 17.11 0.44
C TYR A 21 7.28 17.88 -0.80
N TYR A 22 6.51 17.83 -1.86
CA TYR A 22 6.82 18.45 -3.15
C TYR A 22 5.72 19.41 -3.61
N ASP A 23 4.90 19.91 -2.70
CA ASP A 23 3.83 20.89 -2.97
C ASP A 23 2.86 20.46 -4.08
N MET A 24 2.69 19.13 -4.22
CA MET A 24 1.79 18.55 -5.24
C MET A 24 0.39 18.26 -4.70
N GLN A 25 0.15 18.39 -3.38
CA GLN A 25 -1.13 18.00 -2.80
C GLN A 25 -2.26 18.92 -3.26
N ASP A 26 -2.05 20.22 -3.27
CA ASP A 26 -3.07 21.21 -3.68
C ASP A 26 -3.37 21.10 -5.18
N VAL A 27 -2.36 20.81 -5.99
CA VAL A 27 -2.54 20.51 -7.42
C VAL A 27 -3.43 19.28 -7.61
N MET A 28 -3.18 18.21 -6.85
CA MET A 28 -3.99 16.98 -6.91
C MET A 28 -5.42 17.22 -6.41
N ASP A 29 -5.61 18.00 -5.35
CA ASP A 29 -6.92 18.36 -4.80
C ASP A 29 -7.74 19.14 -5.84
N LYS A 30 -7.11 20.12 -6.51
CA LYS A 30 -7.75 20.92 -7.57
C LYS A 30 -8.15 20.05 -8.76
N LEU A 31 -7.27 19.15 -9.22
CA LEU A 31 -7.59 18.22 -10.31
C LEU A 31 -8.78 17.31 -9.95
N TYR A 32 -8.85 16.83 -8.72
CA TYR A 32 -9.96 16.02 -8.22
C TYR A 32 -11.26 16.83 -8.19
N GLU A 33 -11.25 18.02 -7.60
CA GLU A 33 -12.41 18.90 -7.50
C GLU A 33 -12.97 19.29 -8.89
N GLU A 34 -12.10 19.71 -9.79
CA GLU A 34 -12.48 20.08 -11.17
C GLU A 34 -13.04 18.88 -11.93
N SER A 35 -12.47 17.70 -11.74
CA SER A 35 -13.00 16.47 -12.31
C SER A 35 -14.40 16.13 -11.75
N CYS A 36 -14.63 16.30 -10.44
CA CYS A 36 -15.96 16.13 -9.85
C CYS A 36 -17.01 17.05 -10.50
N LYS A 37 -16.62 18.29 -10.86
CA LYS A 37 -17.47 19.27 -11.54
C LYS A 37 -17.68 18.97 -13.05
N GLY A 38 -17.09 17.92 -13.58
CA GLY A 38 -17.26 17.55 -14.99
C GLY A 38 -16.31 18.23 -15.96
N LYS A 39 -15.33 19.00 -15.50
CA LYS A 39 -14.38 19.69 -16.39
C LYS A 39 -13.51 18.71 -17.18
N SER A 40 -13.05 19.19 -18.34
CA SER A 40 -12.08 18.52 -19.20
C SER A 40 -10.71 19.17 -19.07
N PHE A 41 -9.65 18.37 -19.22
CA PHE A 41 -8.26 18.76 -19.01
C PHE A 41 -7.50 18.66 -20.34
N HIS A 42 -6.96 19.77 -20.82
CA HIS A 42 -6.31 19.89 -22.14
C HIS A 42 -4.79 20.10 -22.07
N ASN A 43 -4.27 20.53 -20.94
CA ASN A 43 -2.85 20.83 -20.74
C ASN A 43 -2.30 20.18 -19.46
N LEU A 44 -2.35 18.83 -19.41
CA LEU A 44 -1.83 18.07 -18.27
C LEU A 44 -0.32 17.88 -18.33
N MET A 45 0.26 17.93 -19.54
CA MET A 45 1.71 17.71 -19.70
C MET A 45 2.53 18.74 -18.92
N HIS A 46 2.10 19.98 -18.83
CA HIS A 46 2.76 21.01 -18.03
C HIS A 46 2.87 20.61 -16.54
N ILE A 47 1.84 20.00 -15.96
CA ILE A 47 1.87 19.48 -14.57
C ILE A 47 2.72 18.22 -14.48
N ILE A 48 2.58 17.31 -15.46
CA ILE A 48 3.29 16.03 -15.50
C ILE A 48 4.81 16.25 -15.56
N THR A 49 5.27 17.23 -16.34
CA THR A 49 6.68 17.54 -16.54
C THR A 49 7.23 18.58 -15.56
N SER A 50 6.41 19.05 -14.62
CA SER A 50 6.88 19.98 -13.59
C SER A 50 7.96 19.34 -12.71
N GLU A 51 8.89 20.15 -12.23
CA GLU A 51 9.97 19.74 -11.36
C GLU A 51 9.46 18.96 -10.13
N ASN A 52 8.49 19.54 -9.43
CA ASN A 52 7.90 18.97 -8.22
C ASN A 52 7.28 17.59 -8.47
N ASN A 53 6.60 17.41 -9.60
CA ASN A 53 6.01 16.12 -9.96
C ASN A 53 7.07 15.06 -10.31
N ILE A 54 8.14 15.45 -11.00
CA ILE A 54 9.27 14.56 -11.35
C ILE A 54 10.01 14.10 -10.08
N LEU A 55 10.30 15.02 -9.17
CA LEU A 55 10.96 14.71 -7.89
C LEU A 55 10.07 13.83 -7.00
N LEU A 56 8.77 14.10 -6.96
CA LEU A 56 7.79 13.24 -6.27
C LEU A 56 7.76 11.82 -6.87
N ALA A 57 7.91 11.67 -8.19
CA ALA A 57 7.97 10.37 -8.84
C ALA A 57 9.22 9.57 -8.42
N PHE A 58 10.38 10.23 -8.37
CA PHE A 58 11.59 9.62 -7.83
C PHE A 58 11.39 9.11 -6.40
N ARG A 59 10.84 9.95 -5.51
CA ARG A 59 10.55 9.61 -4.13
C ARG A 59 9.62 8.39 -4.01
N ASN A 60 8.56 8.35 -4.80
CA ASN A 60 7.59 7.26 -4.77
C ASN A 60 8.17 5.93 -5.27
N ILE A 61 9.13 5.99 -6.23
CA ILE A 61 9.73 4.78 -6.81
C ILE A 61 10.90 4.27 -5.99
N LYS A 62 11.78 5.14 -5.46
CA LYS A 62 13.02 4.71 -4.81
C LYS A 62 12.82 3.75 -3.64
N ASN A 63 11.72 3.88 -2.92
CA ASN A 63 11.41 3.05 -1.75
C ASN A 63 10.61 1.78 -2.09
N ASN A 64 10.22 1.58 -3.34
CA ASN A 64 9.49 0.40 -3.77
C ASN A 64 10.43 -0.81 -3.85
N LYS A 65 9.94 -2.00 -3.46
CA LYS A 65 10.72 -3.25 -3.56
C LYS A 65 11.23 -3.52 -4.98
N GLY A 66 10.48 -3.10 -6.00
CA GLY A 66 10.85 -3.22 -7.41
C GLY A 66 11.91 -2.23 -7.89
N SER A 67 12.29 -1.22 -7.09
CA SER A 67 13.26 -0.19 -7.51
C SER A 67 14.65 -0.75 -7.88
N MET A 68 15.01 -1.89 -7.28
CA MET A 68 16.25 -2.61 -7.55
C MET A 68 16.11 -3.69 -8.65
N THR A 69 14.92 -3.84 -9.23
CA THR A 69 14.68 -4.82 -10.31
C THR A 69 15.05 -4.19 -11.65
N LYS A 70 16.00 -4.77 -12.36
CA LYS A 70 16.49 -4.31 -13.67
C LYS A 70 15.44 -4.49 -14.77
N GLY A 71 15.32 -3.52 -15.67
CA GLY A 71 14.64 -3.66 -16.96
C GLY A 71 15.53 -4.35 -18.00
N THR A 72 15.19 -4.22 -19.28
CA THR A 72 16.03 -4.71 -20.40
C THR A 72 17.36 -3.97 -20.52
N ASP A 73 17.42 -2.71 -20.06
CA ASP A 73 18.60 -1.87 -20.06
C ASP A 73 19.55 -2.10 -18.87
N GLY A 74 19.24 -3.06 -18.01
CA GLY A 74 20.05 -3.40 -16.84
C GLY A 74 20.05 -2.36 -15.71
N LYS A 75 19.36 -1.23 -15.88
CA LYS A 75 19.37 -0.10 -14.96
C LYS A 75 18.41 -0.27 -13.78
N THR A 76 18.77 0.31 -12.62
CA THR A 76 17.97 0.37 -11.40
C THR A 76 17.88 1.81 -10.91
N ILE A 77 17.14 2.06 -9.84
CA ILE A 77 17.01 3.41 -9.25
C ILE A 77 18.34 3.98 -8.77
N THR A 78 19.34 3.13 -8.48
CA THR A 78 20.63 3.55 -7.93
C THR A 78 21.42 4.45 -8.86
N GLN A 79 21.21 4.33 -10.18
CA GLN A 79 21.93 5.15 -11.16
C GLN A 79 21.61 6.65 -11.04
N TYR A 80 20.45 7.02 -10.50
CA TYR A 80 20.06 8.43 -10.37
C TYR A 80 20.39 9.02 -9.00
N LYS A 81 20.74 8.21 -8.00
CA LYS A 81 20.91 8.67 -6.62
C LYS A 81 21.97 9.78 -6.45
N GLY A 82 23.03 9.74 -7.26
CA GLY A 82 24.10 10.73 -7.23
C GLY A 82 23.87 11.96 -8.11
N TRP A 83 22.80 12.00 -8.89
CA TRP A 83 22.50 13.13 -9.76
C TRP A 83 22.03 14.34 -8.96
N SER A 84 22.33 15.56 -9.45
CA SER A 84 21.69 16.76 -8.92
C SER A 84 20.19 16.77 -9.29
N GLU A 85 19.38 17.49 -8.53
CA GLU A 85 17.95 17.64 -8.85
C GLU A 85 17.76 18.23 -10.25
N GLU A 86 18.54 19.25 -10.60
CA GLU A 86 18.48 19.87 -11.92
C GLU A 86 18.79 18.91 -13.06
N GLN A 87 19.87 18.11 -12.89
CA GLN A 87 20.23 17.09 -13.88
C GLN A 87 19.11 16.07 -14.04
N PHE A 88 18.54 15.61 -12.92
CA PHE A 88 17.46 14.64 -12.92
C PHE A 88 16.20 15.20 -13.59
N VAL A 89 15.79 16.40 -13.23
CA VAL A 89 14.60 17.04 -13.79
C VAL A 89 14.76 17.31 -15.28
N LYS A 90 15.86 17.95 -15.70
CA LYS A 90 16.15 18.23 -17.13
C LYS A 90 16.19 16.96 -17.96
N TYR A 91 16.77 15.88 -17.43
CA TYR A 91 16.80 14.58 -18.12
C TYR A 91 15.39 14.04 -18.37
N PHE A 92 14.49 14.04 -17.36
CA PHE A 92 13.15 13.53 -17.56
C PHE A 92 12.28 14.46 -18.40
N GLN A 93 12.45 15.78 -18.31
CA GLN A 93 11.80 16.74 -19.21
C GLN A 93 12.20 16.48 -20.68
N SER A 94 13.46 16.26 -20.97
CA SER A 94 13.94 15.90 -22.32
C SER A 94 13.37 14.56 -22.80
N LYS A 95 13.24 13.58 -21.90
CA LYS A 95 12.59 12.29 -22.20
C LYS A 95 11.12 12.44 -22.55
N PHE A 96 10.38 13.31 -21.86
CA PHE A 96 8.98 13.58 -22.18
C PHE A 96 8.82 14.28 -23.53
N ALA A 97 9.71 15.22 -23.86
CA ALA A 97 9.66 15.95 -25.15
C ALA A 97 9.78 14.99 -26.36
N ASN A 98 10.60 13.96 -26.26
CA ASN A 98 10.75 12.94 -27.30
C ASN A 98 10.64 11.52 -26.71
N TYR A 99 9.44 11.18 -26.21
CA TYR A 99 9.24 9.92 -25.51
C TYR A 99 9.18 8.73 -26.47
N HIS A 100 10.10 7.80 -26.23
CA HIS A 100 10.14 6.47 -26.85
C HIS A 100 10.35 5.43 -25.74
N PRO A 101 9.34 4.61 -25.44
CA PRO A 101 9.46 3.57 -24.42
C PRO A 101 10.49 2.52 -24.86
N LYS A 102 11.29 2.05 -23.90
CA LYS A 102 12.16 0.90 -24.10
C LYS A 102 11.35 -0.38 -24.07
N SER A 103 11.96 -1.48 -24.56
CA SER A 103 11.34 -2.80 -24.48
C SER A 103 11.10 -3.22 -23.03
N VAL A 104 10.01 -3.93 -22.80
CA VAL A 104 9.59 -4.43 -21.48
C VAL A 104 10.16 -5.83 -21.29
N ARG A 105 10.97 -6.04 -20.26
CA ARG A 105 11.50 -7.36 -19.91
C ARG A 105 10.39 -8.28 -19.44
N ARG A 106 10.29 -9.47 -20.03
CA ARG A 106 9.32 -10.47 -19.62
C ARG A 106 9.89 -11.41 -18.56
N THR A 107 9.13 -11.67 -17.51
CA THR A 107 9.45 -12.63 -16.44
C THR A 107 8.20 -13.40 -16.08
N GLU A 108 8.32 -14.70 -15.84
CA GLU A 108 7.21 -15.54 -15.43
C GLU A 108 7.24 -15.78 -13.91
N ILE A 109 6.10 -15.55 -13.26
CA ILE A 109 5.96 -15.76 -11.81
C ILE A 109 4.90 -16.84 -11.56
N PRO A 110 5.18 -17.85 -10.71
CA PRO A 110 4.19 -18.88 -10.35
C PRO A 110 2.93 -18.26 -9.73
N LYS A 111 1.76 -18.72 -10.16
CA LYS A 111 0.49 -18.28 -9.54
C LYS A 111 0.38 -18.81 -8.12
N VAL A 112 -0.03 -17.95 -7.20
CA VAL A 112 -0.20 -18.33 -5.78
C VAL A 112 -1.18 -19.51 -5.66
N GLY A 113 -0.70 -20.61 -5.09
CA GLY A 113 -1.47 -21.85 -4.91
C GLY A 113 -1.67 -22.70 -6.16
N GLN A 114 -0.97 -22.39 -7.26
CA GLN A 114 -0.93 -23.17 -8.52
C GLN A 114 0.48 -23.01 -9.12
N PRO A 115 1.51 -23.69 -8.58
CA PRO A 115 2.90 -23.54 -9.02
C PRO A 115 3.12 -23.91 -10.49
N ASP A 116 2.30 -24.81 -11.02
CA ASP A 116 2.36 -25.25 -12.41
C ASP A 116 1.80 -24.21 -13.42
N LYS A 117 1.15 -23.15 -12.92
CA LYS A 117 0.61 -22.08 -13.75
C LYS A 117 1.39 -20.80 -13.55
N MET A 118 2.04 -20.34 -14.61
CA MET A 118 2.80 -19.09 -14.60
C MET A 118 1.92 -17.88 -14.90
N ARG A 119 2.34 -16.74 -14.42
CA ARG A 119 1.80 -15.42 -14.75
C ARG A 119 2.91 -14.62 -15.41
N PRO A 120 2.76 -14.17 -16.65
CA PRO A 120 3.73 -13.29 -17.27
C PRO A 120 3.70 -11.92 -16.59
N LEU A 121 4.86 -11.42 -16.20
CA LEU A 121 5.05 -10.09 -15.65
C LEU A 121 5.95 -9.30 -16.59
N GLY A 122 5.51 -8.13 -17.02
CA GLY A 122 6.30 -7.19 -17.79
C GLY A 122 6.99 -6.19 -16.87
N ILE A 123 8.28 -6.08 -16.97
CA ILE A 123 9.11 -5.17 -16.15
C ILE A 123 9.64 -4.06 -17.04
N PRO A 124 9.04 -2.84 -17.02
CA PRO A 124 9.55 -1.70 -17.78
C PRO A 124 10.92 -1.25 -17.28
N CYS A 125 11.69 -0.58 -18.12
CA CYS A 125 12.94 0.06 -17.72
C CYS A 125 12.72 1.15 -16.67
N MET A 126 13.76 1.55 -15.94
CA MET A 126 13.60 2.48 -14.82
C MET A 126 13.13 3.86 -15.30
N ASP A 127 13.62 4.36 -16.43
CA ASP A 127 13.16 5.60 -17.06
C ASP A 127 11.63 5.56 -17.28
N ASP A 128 11.14 4.47 -17.88
CA ASP A 128 9.71 4.30 -18.18
C ASP A 128 8.87 4.22 -16.90
N ARG A 129 9.39 3.62 -15.83
CA ARG A 129 8.70 3.58 -14.55
C ARG A 129 8.56 4.96 -13.92
N ILE A 130 9.58 5.80 -14.00
CA ILE A 130 9.53 7.17 -13.49
C ILE A 130 8.54 8.00 -14.32
N ILE A 131 8.57 7.87 -15.65
CA ILE A 131 7.61 8.52 -16.56
C ILE A 131 6.17 8.09 -16.25
N GLN A 132 5.92 6.78 -16.12
CA GLN A 132 4.61 6.27 -15.73
C GLN A 132 4.17 6.77 -14.35
N GLN A 133 5.11 6.92 -13.41
CA GLN A 133 4.81 7.46 -12.08
C GLN A 133 4.44 8.96 -12.14
N CYS A 134 5.12 9.75 -12.95
CA CYS A 134 4.76 11.16 -13.18
C CYS A 134 3.34 11.27 -13.74
N ILE A 135 2.98 10.42 -14.69
CA ILE A 135 1.66 10.41 -15.31
C ILE A 135 0.57 9.99 -14.30
N ILE A 136 0.79 8.91 -13.53
CA ILE A 136 -0.23 8.41 -12.59
C ILE A 136 -0.53 9.41 -11.48
N GLN A 137 0.45 10.18 -11.02
CA GLN A 137 0.28 11.18 -9.96
C GLN A 137 -0.73 12.28 -10.36
N VAL A 138 -0.78 12.59 -11.64
CA VAL A 138 -1.69 13.60 -12.20
C VAL A 138 -3.03 12.98 -12.63
N LEU A 139 -3.02 11.77 -13.18
CA LEU A 139 -4.25 11.12 -13.65
C LEU A 139 -5.08 10.50 -12.53
N GLU A 140 -4.45 10.01 -11.46
CA GLU A 140 -5.18 9.32 -10.38
C GLU A 140 -6.26 10.19 -9.74
N PRO A 141 -6.04 11.47 -9.36
CA PRO A 141 -7.09 12.32 -8.81
C PRO A 141 -8.23 12.57 -9.80
N ILE A 142 -7.93 12.77 -11.09
CA ILE A 142 -8.94 12.97 -12.14
C ILE A 142 -9.82 11.71 -12.26
N CYS A 143 -9.20 10.54 -12.31
CA CYS A 143 -9.91 9.27 -12.45
C CYS A 143 -10.70 8.91 -11.19
N GLU A 144 -10.16 9.15 -9.97
CA GLU A 144 -10.85 8.87 -8.72
C GLU A 144 -12.17 9.62 -8.57
N ALA A 145 -12.25 10.85 -9.10
CA ALA A 145 -13.49 11.62 -9.14
C ALA A 145 -14.58 10.97 -10.00
N ARG A 146 -14.17 10.18 -11.01
CA ARG A 146 -15.08 9.57 -12.00
C ARG A 146 -15.36 8.09 -11.76
N PHE A 147 -14.54 7.43 -10.97
CA PHE A 147 -14.70 6.00 -10.70
C PHE A 147 -15.92 5.71 -9.83
N HIS A 148 -16.63 4.64 -10.18
CA HIS A 148 -17.78 4.19 -9.43
C HIS A 148 -17.42 3.83 -7.98
N ALA A 149 -18.33 4.09 -7.04
CA ALA A 149 -18.09 3.89 -5.60
C ALA A 149 -17.77 2.45 -5.22
N HIS A 150 -18.30 1.48 -5.95
CA HIS A 150 -18.24 0.04 -5.63
C HIS A 150 -17.16 -0.72 -6.39
N SER A 151 -16.19 -0.01 -6.94
CA SER A 151 -14.91 -0.51 -7.42
C SER A 151 -13.84 -0.25 -6.35
N TYR A 152 -13.10 -1.28 -5.93
CA TYR A 152 -12.21 -1.23 -4.76
C TYR A 152 -10.73 -1.53 -5.08
N GLY A 153 -10.45 -2.34 -6.11
CA GLY A 153 -9.10 -2.76 -6.44
C GLY A 153 -8.22 -1.64 -7.01
N PHE A 154 -6.96 -1.59 -6.61
CA PHE A 154 -5.95 -0.64 -7.10
C PHE A 154 -6.32 0.85 -6.91
N ARG A 155 -7.16 1.16 -5.96
CA ARG A 155 -7.61 2.52 -5.67
C ARG A 155 -7.14 2.98 -4.29
N PRO A 156 -6.81 4.27 -4.11
CA PRO A 156 -6.35 4.80 -2.84
C PRO A 156 -7.41 4.64 -1.74
N ASN A 157 -6.94 4.38 -0.51
CA ASN A 157 -7.75 4.23 0.70
C ASN A 157 -8.81 3.11 0.67
N ARG A 158 -8.82 2.28 -0.38
CA ARG A 158 -9.71 1.13 -0.52
C ARG A 158 -8.95 -0.17 -0.28
N SER A 159 -9.66 -1.20 0.15
CA SER A 159 -9.07 -2.49 0.51
C SER A 159 -10.00 -3.66 0.18
N ALA A 160 -9.45 -4.86 0.17
CA ALA A 160 -10.23 -6.09 0.04
C ALA A 160 -11.30 -6.20 1.14
N SER A 161 -11.00 -5.74 2.38
CA SER A 161 -11.98 -5.78 3.48
C SER A 161 -13.21 -4.91 3.22
N HIS A 162 -13.08 -3.78 2.53
CA HIS A 162 -14.22 -2.93 2.12
C HIS A 162 -15.12 -3.66 1.09
N ALA A 163 -14.52 -4.34 0.12
CA ALA A 163 -15.27 -5.14 -0.86
C ALA A 163 -16.02 -6.30 -0.18
N ILE A 164 -15.36 -6.99 0.75
CA ILE A 164 -15.98 -8.06 1.56
C ILE A 164 -17.10 -7.51 2.43
N ALA A 165 -16.90 -6.36 3.10
CA ALA A 165 -17.94 -5.70 3.90
C ALA A 165 -19.20 -5.41 3.08
N ARG A 166 -19.04 -4.85 1.88
CA ARG A 166 -20.18 -4.61 0.97
C ARG A 166 -20.86 -5.90 0.56
N ALA A 167 -20.12 -6.91 0.12
CA ALA A 167 -20.70 -8.19 -0.27
C ALA A 167 -21.51 -8.82 0.87
N GLN A 168 -20.97 -8.81 2.09
CA GLN A 168 -21.65 -9.32 3.28
C GLN A 168 -22.90 -8.48 3.64
N SER A 169 -22.84 -7.15 3.52
CA SER A 169 -23.97 -6.27 3.74
C SER A 169 -25.10 -6.57 2.76
N LEU A 170 -24.81 -6.73 1.47
CA LEU A 170 -25.79 -7.08 0.45
C LEU A 170 -26.44 -8.45 0.71
N MET A 171 -25.68 -9.44 1.19
CA MET A 171 -26.24 -10.74 1.59
C MET A 171 -27.07 -10.67 2.85
N ASN A 172 -26.67 -9.84 3.83
CA ASN A 172 -27.28 -9.80 5.15
C ASN A 172 -28.47 -8.86 5.23
N VAL A 173 -28.32 -7.63 4.74
CA VAL A 173 -29.34 -6.56 4.80
C VAL A 173 -30.29 -6.68 3.61
N SER A 174 -29.77 -6.65 2.39
CA SER A 174 -30.58 -6.71 1.16
C SER A 174 -31.05 -8.12 0.82
N LYS A 175 -30.54 -9.16 1.50
CA LYS A 175 -30.90 -10.59 1.32
C LYS A 175 -30.74 -11.09 -0.11
N LEU A 176 -29.69 -10.65 -0.79
CA LEU A 176 -29.35 -11.06 -2.13
C LEU A 176 -28.47 -12.31 -2.05
N HIS A 177 -29.05 -13.48 -2.33
CA HIS A 177 -28.41 -14.76 -2.06
C HIS A 177 -27.99 -15.53 -3.31
N TYR A 178 -28.21 -14.98 -4.50
CA TYR A 178 -27.67 -15.52 -5.75
C TYR A 178 -26.51 -14.63 -6.20
N VAL A 179 -25.33 -15.21 -6.28
CA VAL A 179 -24.10 -14.51 -6.66
C VAL A 179 -23.68 -14.96 -8.04
N VAL A 180 -23.57 -14.00 -8.93
CA VAL A 180 -22.99 -14.18 -10.27
C VAL A 180 -21.52 -13.88 -10.16
N ASP A 181 -20.68 -14.89 -10.35
CA ASP A 181 -19.24 -14.78 -10.42
C ASP A 181 -18.85 -14.64 -11.90
N VAL A 182 -18.12 -13.59 -12.25
CA VAL A 182 -17.63 -13.37 -13.61
C VAL A 182 -16.11 -13.23 -13.58
N ASP A 183 -15.42 -14.09 -14.30
CA ASP A 183 -13.96 -14.05 -14.51
C ASP A 183 -13.67 -13.68 -15.96
N ILE A 184 -12.99 -12.56 -16.18
CA ILE A 184 -12.62 -12.12 -17.53
C ILE A 184 -11.36 -12.87 -17.94
N LYS A 185 -11.41 -13.53 -19.13
CA LYS A 185 -10.28 -14.33 -19.63
C LYS A 185 -9.12 -13.40 -20.05
N GLY A 186 -7.98 -13.50 -19.33
CA GLY A 186 -6.77 -12.75 -19.67
C GLY A 186 -7.02 -11.24 -19.78
N PHE A 187 -7.69 -10.64 -18.79
CA PHE A 187 -8.13 -9.24 -18.84
C PHE A 187 -7.03 -8.28 -19.28
N PHE A 188 -5.88 -8.27 -18.56
CA PHE A 188 -4.78 -7.38 -18.86
C PHE A 188 -4.19 -7.57 -20.26
N ASP A 189 -4.23 -8.78 -20.81
CA ASP A 189 -3.67 -9.11 -22.12
C ASP A 189 -4.65 -8.80 -23.28
N ASN A 190 -5.91 -8.49 -22.97
CA ASN A 190 -6.96 -8.29 -23.98
C ASN A 190 -7.58 -6.88 -23.99
N VAL A 191 -7.03 -5.93 -23.26
CA VAL A 191 -7.49 -4.53 -23.27
C VAL A 191 -7.26 -3.92 -24.66
N ASN A 192 -8.31 -3.44 -25.32
CA ASN A 192 -8.20 -2.74 -26.59
C ASN A 192 -7.64 -1.33 -26.39
N HIS A 193 -6.49 -1.01 -27.02
CA HIS A 193 -5.80 0.26 -26.87
C HIS A 193 -6.63 1.45 -27.31
N GLY A 194 -7.24 1.36 -28.52
CA GLY A 194 -8.06 2.45 -29.07
C GLY A 194 -9.29 2.74 -28.22
N LYS A 195 -9.93 1.68 -27.69
CA LYS A 195 -11.08 1.81 -26.79
C LYS A 195 -10.69 2.51 -25.50
N LEU A 196 -9.60 2.08 -24.87
CA LEU A 196 -9.07 2.68 -23.63
C LEU A 196 -8.78 4.18 -23.82
N LEU A 197 -8.10 4.55 -24.90
CA LEU A 197 -7.79 5.98 -25.17
C LEU A 197 -9.07 6.81 -25.40
N LYS A 198 -10.09 6.25 -26.06
CA LYS A 198 -11.41 6.89 -26.21
C LYS A 198 -12.12 7.05 -24.85
N GLN A 199 -12.04 6.03 -23.98
CA GLN A 199 -12.61 6.12 -22.64
C GLN A 199 -11.92 7.21 -21.79
N MET A 200 -10.59 7.34 -21.86
CA MET A 200 -9.85 8.43 -21.22
C MET A 200 -10.31 9.79 -21.71
N TRP A 201 -10.48 9.94 -23.03
CA TRP A 201 -11.00 11.18 -23.63
C TRP A 201 -12.40 11.52 -23.13
N THR A 202 -13.28 10.53 -23.05
CA THR A 202 -14.66 10.69 -22.54
C THR A 202 -14.67 11.05 -21.05
N MET A 203 -13.71 10.55 -20.27
CA MET A 203 -13.54 10.91 -18.85
C MET A 203 -13.05 12.36 -18.64
N GLY A 204 -12.73 13.08 -19.72
CA GLY A 204 -12.26 14.47 -19.65
C GLY A 204 -10.74 14.63 -19.78
N ILE A 205 -9.97 13.55 -19.98
CA ILE A 205 -8.53 13.61 -20.23
C ILE A 205 -8.32 13.91 -21.73
N ARG A 206 -8.24 15.19 -22.08
CA ARG A 206 -8.23 15.66 -23.48
C ARG A 206 -6.89 16.28 -23.92
N ASP A 207 -5.82 16.01 -23.20
CA ASP A 207 -4.46 16.37 -23.60
C ASP A 207 -3.95 15.38 -24.66
N LYS A 208 -3.83 15.84 -25.90
CA LYS A 208 -3.42 15.01 -27.05
C LYS A 208 -2.01 14.44 -26.88
N SER A 209 -1.09 15.23 -26.34
CA SER A 209 0.31 14.83 -26.10
C SER A 209 0.37 13.70 -25.08
N LEU A 210 -0.36 13.81 -23.98
CA LEU A 210 -0.49 12.78 -22.97
C LEU A 210 -1.10 11.49 -23.54
N ILE A 211 -2.20 11.59 -24.28
CA ILE A 211 -2.85 10.43 -24.93
C ILE A 211 -1.88 9.74 -25.90
N CYS A 212 -1.07 10.50 -26.65
CA CYS A 212 -0.03 9.93 -27.51
C CYS A 212 1.03 9.16 -26.70
N ILE A 213 1.53 9.74 -25.61
CA ILE A 213 2.50 9.09 -24.71
C ILE A 213 1.93 7.78 -24.14
N ILE A 214 0.69 7.80 -23.67
CA ILE A 214 0.03 6.58 -23.16
C ILE A 214 -0.13 5.55 -24.29
N GLY A 215 -0.47 5.96 -25.49
CA GLY A 215 -0.49 5.10 -26.66
C GLY A 215 0.85 4.44 -26.94
N LYS A 216 1.95 5.18 -26.82
CA LYS A 216 3.33 4.63 -26.94
C LYS A 216 3.63 3.64 -25.82
N ILE A 217 3.26 3.93 -24.56
CA ILE A 217 3.42 3.01 -23.42
C ILE A 217 2.68 1.69 -23.66
N LEU A 218 1.45 1.75 -24.14
CA LEU A 218 0.63 0.55 -24.43
C LEU A 218 1.24 -0.32 -25.54
N LYS A 219 1.90 0.31 -26.52
CA LYS A 219 2.57 -0.35 -27.65
C LYS A 219 4.06 -0.62 -27.41
N SER A 220 4.53 -0.48 -26.16
CA SER A 220 5.92 -0.82 -25.83
C SER A 220 6.22 -2.26 -26.23
N GLU A 221 7.35 -2.45 -26.88
CA GLU A 221 7.81 -3.78 -27.29
C GLU A 221 8.01 -4.68 -26.07
N ILE A 222 7.57 -5.92 -26.15
CA ILE A 222 7.77 -6.94 -25.11
C ILE A 222 8.88 -7.87 -25.59
N GLU A 223 9.92 -8.02 -24.78
CA GLU A 223 11.05 -8.89 -25.07
C GLU A 223 10.59 -10.30 -25.45
N GLY A 224 11.02 -10.78 -26.63
CA GLY A 224 10.68 -12.08 -27.17
C GLY A 224 9.28 -12.22 -27.77
N ILE A 225 8.47 -11.13 -27.81
CA ILE A 225 7.09 -11.15 -28.35
C ILE A 225 6.91 -10.09 -29.44
N GLY A 226 7.56 -8.93 -29.32
CA GLY A 226 7.37 -7.79 -30.21
C GLY A 226 6.33 -6.78 -29.67
N ARG A 227 5.78 -5.97 -30.57
CA ARG A 227 4.80 -4.92 -30.23
C ARG A 227 3.39 -5.49 -30.09
N PRO A 228 2.73 -5.30 -28.94
CA PRO A 228 1.39 -5.81 -28.73
C PRO A 228 0.33 -4.91 -29.41
N ASP A 229 -0.68 -5.53 -30.02
CA ASP A 229 -1.84 -4.85 -30.60
C ASP A 229 -2.90 -4.49 -29.54
N LYS A 230 -2.87 -5.18 -28.42
CA LYS A 230 -3.79 -5.05 -27.29
C LYS A 230 -3.10 -5.42 -25.98
N GLY A 231 -3.75 -5.11 -24.88
CA GLY A 231 -3.29 -5.42 -23.54
C GLY A 231 -2.57 -4.25 -22.87
N THR A 232 -2.38 -4.40 -21.57
CA THR A 232 -1.57 -3.52 -20.75
C THR A 232 -0.47 -4.34 -20.09
N PRO A 233 0.80 -3.90 -20.06
CA PRO A 233 1.89 -4.68 -19.46
C PRO A 233 1.58 -5.02 -18.00
N GLN A 234 1.44 -6.31 -17.66
CA GLN A 234 1.28 -6.75 -16.28
C GLN A 234 2.58 -6.47 -15.52
N GLY A 235 2.58 -5.41 -14.68
CA GLY A 235 3.77 -4.94 -13.94
C GLY A 235 4.17 -3.50 -14.26
N GLY A 236 3.59 -2.88 -15.29
CA GLY A 236 3.66 -1.43 -15.50
C GLY A 236 2.98 -0.67 -14.35
N ILE A 237 3.58 0.44 -13.93
CA ILE A 237 3.07 1.25 -12.80
C ILE A 237 1.68 1.82 -13.11
N ILE A 238 1.45 2.25 -14.35
CA ILE A 238 0.19 2.84 -14.79
C ILE A 238 -0.91 1.80 -15.09
N SER A 239 -0.56 0.53 -15.33
CA SER A 239 -1.49 -0.49 -15.79
C SER A 239 -2.69 -0.74 -14.87
N PRO A 240 -2.58 -0.68 -13.51
CA PRO A 240 -3.72 -0.78 -12.61
C PRO A 240 -4.74 0.34 -12.77
N LEU A 241 -4.27 1.58 -13.00
CA LEU A 241 -5.15 2.72 -13.26
C LEU A 241 -5.88 2.56 -14.60
N LEU A 242 -5.15 2.21 -15.66
CA LEU A 242 -5.72 2.01 -16.99
C LEU A 242 -6.76 0.87 -16.99
N SER A 243 -6.52 -0.21 -16.25
CA SER A 243 -7.48 -1.30 -16.10
C SER A 243 -8.77 -0.87 -15.40
N ASN A 244 -8.69 0.01 -14.41
CA ASN A 244 -9.85 0.59 -13.77
C ASN A 244 -10.62 1.54 -14.69
N ILE A 245 -9.94 2.29 -15.57
CA ILE A 245 -10.59 3.14 -16.58
C ILE A 245 -11.44 2.26 -17.52
N VAL A 246 -10.88 1.14 -18.03
CA VAL A 246 -11.59 0.22 -18.93
C VAL A 246 -12.87 -0.32 -18.29
N LEU A 247 -12.79 -0.77 -17.05
CA LEU A 247 -13.93 -1.40 -16.37
C LEU A 247 -14.88 -0.40 -15.71
N ASN A 248 -14.54 0.88 -15.63
CA ASN A 248 -15.43 1.89 -15.07
C ASN A 248 -16.71 2.06 -15.90
N GLU A 249 -16.65 1.85 -17.21
CA GLU A 249 -17.82 1.87 -18.08
C GLU A 249 -18.79 0.73 -17.73
N LEU A 250 -18.26 -0.47 -17.42
CA LEU A 250 -19.06 -1.60 -16.92
C LEU A 250 -19.68 -1.27 -15.55
N ASP A 251 -18.91 -0.66 -14.65
CA ASP A 251 -19.40 -0.32 -13.31
C ASP A 251 -20.61 0.62 -13.36
N TRP A 252 -20.54 1.66 -14.17
CA TRP A 252 -21.64 2.60 -14.37
C TRP A 252 -22.80 1.96 -15.09
N TRP A 253 -22.55 1.17 -16.16
CA TRP A 253 -23.62 0.47 -16.85
C TRP A 253 -24.40 -0.48 -15.92
N LEU A 254 -23.71 -1.27 -15.08
CA LEU A 254 -24.35 -2.12 -14.08
C LEU A 254 -25.17 -1.32 -13.08
N SER A 255 -24.59 -0.23 -12.57
CA SER A 255 -25.25 0.59 -11.57
C SER A 255 -26.51 1.27 -12.12
N ASP A 256 -26.47 1.74 -13.36
CA ASP A 256 -27.58 2.44 -14.00
C ASP A 256 -28.81 1.54 -14.30
N GLN A 257 -28.62 0.21 -14.27
CA GLN A 257 -29.74 -0.71 -14.39
C GLN A 257 -30.60 -0.78 -13.13
N TRP A 258 -30.04 -0.41 -11.95
CA TRP A 258 -30.74 -0.49 -10.68
C TRP A 258 -30.31 0.58 -9.68
N GLU A 259 -29.07 0.57 -9.20
CA GLU A 259 -28.62 1.33 -8.04
C GLU A 259 -28.66 2.85 -8.27
N THR A 260 -28.17 3.31 -9.42
CA THR A 260 -28.15 4.73 -9.82
C THR A 260 -29.27 5.11 -10.76
N LYS A 261 -30.15 4.15 -11.12
CA LYS A 261 -31.29 4.43 -12.01
C LYS A 261 -32.08 5.65 -11.54
N SER A 262 -32.25 6.63 -12.41
CA SER A 262 -33.11 7.79 -12.16
C SER A 262 -34.57 7.38 -12.05
N THR A 263 -35.29 8.01 -11.15
CA THR A 263 -36.75 7.87 -11.01
C THR A 263 -37.43 9.17 -11.42
N ARG A 264 -38.67 9.08 -11.87
CA ARG A 264 -39.44 10.26 -12.29
C ARG A 264 -39.57 11.31 -11.18
N TYR A 265 -39.65 10.87 -9.94
CA TYR A 265 -39.70 11.74 -8.76
C TYR A 265 -38.45 11.58 -7.90
N PRO A 266 -37.96 12.63 -7.23
CA PRO A 266 -36.79 12.57 -6.35
C PRO A 266 -37.18 11.91 -5.01
N TYR A 267 -37.15 10.59 -4.96
CA TYR A 267 -37.38 9.85 -3.74
C TYR A 267 -36.16 9.88 -2.80
N THR A 268 -36.42 9.77 -1.49
CA THR A 268 -35.37 9.38 -0.54
C THR A 268 -34.80 8.00 -0.88
N HIS A 269 -33.61 7.69 -0.39
CA HIS A 269 -32.89 6.48 -0.77
C HIS A 269 -33.72 5.18 -0.57
N SER A 270 -34.47 5.04 0.54
CA SER A 270 -35.34 3.88 0.83
C SER A 270 -36.55 3.81 -0.10
N HIS A 271 -37.29 4.90 -0.24
CA HIS A 271 -38.49 4.98 -1.07
C HIS A 271 -38.18 4.80 -2.56
N LYS A 272 -37.00 5.25 -3.00
CA LYS A 272 -36.52 4.98 -4.37
C LYS A 272 -36.51 3.47 -4.66
N TYR A 273 -35.91 2.66 -3.78
CA TYR A 273 -35.87 1.21 -4.00
C TYR A 273 -37.22 0.54 -3.92
N GLU A 274 -38.13 1.05 -3.08
CA GLU A 274 -39.54 0.58 -3.04
C GLU A 274 -40.25 0.88 -4.36
N ALA A 275 -40.09 2.07 -4.93
CA ALA A 275 -40.64 2.44 -6.22
C ALA A 275 -40.05 1.57 -7.36
N LEU A 276 -38.73 1.36 -7.38
CA LEU A 276 -38.10 0.51 -8.36
C LEU A 276 -38.54 -0.95 -8.29
N LYS A 277 -38.83 -1.51 -7.10
CA LYS A 277 -39.39 -2.85 -6.89
C LYS A 277 -40.79 -3.05 -7.48
N LYS A 278 -41.56 -1.99 -7.58
CA LYS A 278 -42.89 -2.02 -8.22
C LYS A 278 -42.80 -1.98 -9.75
N SER A 279 -41.62 -1.73 -10.31
CA SER A 279 -41.38 -1.72 -11.76
C SER A 279 -40.94 -3.11 -12.29
N ASN A 280 -40.79 -3.21 -13.62
CA ASN A 280 -40.25 -4.40 -14.27
C ASN A 280 -38.72 -4.55 -14.14
N LEU A 281 -38.03 -3.60 -13.48
CA LEU A 281 -36.58 -3.64 -13.27
C LEU A 281 -36.19 -4.76 -12.31
N LYS A 282 -34.96 -5.20 -12.40
CA LYS A 282 -34.45 -6.33 -11.62
C LYS A 282 -33.47 -5.84 -10.56
N GLU A 283 -33.75 -6.20 -9.30
CA GLU A 283 -32.91 -5.83 -8.16
C GLU A 283 -31.59 -6.60 -8.18
N PHE A 284 -30.50 -5.90 -8.35
CA PHE A 284 -29.16 -6.43 -8.18
C PHE A 284 -28.17 -5.33 -7.82
N PHE A 285 -27.03 -5.72 -7.24
CA PHE A 285 -25.94 -4.85 -6.90
C PHE A 285 -24.64 -5.55 -7.23
N PHE A 286 -23.56 -4.79 -7.46
CA PHE A 286 -22.27 -5.36 -7.73
C PHE A 286 -21.19 -4.89 -6.74
N VAL A 287 -20.10 -5.66 -6.71
CA VAL A 287 -18.87 -5.36 -5.97
C VAL A 287 -17.70 -5.77 -6.87
N ARG A 288 -16.82 -4.84 -7.20
CA ARG A 288 -15.65 -5.12 -8.04
C ARG A 288 -14.34 -4.85 -7.32
N TYR A 289 -13.40 -5.74 -7.49
CA TYR A 289 -12.00 -5.58 -7.05
C TYR A 289 -11.07 -5.91 -8.21
N ALA A 290 -10.56 -4.89 -8.92
CA ALA A 290 -9.85 -5.06 -10.20
C ALA A 290 -10.71 -5.78 -11.24
N ASP A 291 -10.26 -6.93 -11.75
CA ASP A 291 -10.96 -7.78 -12.69
C ASP A 291 -11.88 -8.84 -12.03
N ASP A 292 -11.78 -9.04 -10.71
CA ASP A 292 -12.67 -9.94 -9.95
C ASP A 292 -13.91 -9.19 -9.46
N PHE A 293 -15.09 -9.52 -10.00
CA PHE A 293 -16.32 -8.89 -9.58
C PHE A 293 -17.47 -9.88 -9.36
N LYS A 294 -18.35 -9.49 -8.45
CA LYS A 294 -19.52 -10.26 -8.04
C LYS A 294 -20.76 -9.40 -8.25
N ILE A 295 -21.81 -10.02 -8.82
CA ILE A 295 -23.13 -9.40 -8.91
C ILE A 295 -24.07 -10.21 -8.00
N LEU A 296 -24.75 -9.54 -7.09
CA LEU A 296 -25.63 -10.17 -6.12
C LEU A 296 -27.08 -9.89 -6.49
N CYS A 297 -27.87 -10.97 -6.61
CA CYS A 297 -29.24 -10.95 -7.07
C CYS A 297 -30.15 -11.61 -6.03
N ARG A 298 -31.45 -11.29 -6.09
CA ARG A 298 -32.46 -11.86 -5.20
C ARG A 298 -32.84 -13.29 -5.56
N ASP A 299 -32.96 -13.58 -6.85
CA ASP A 299 -33.42 -14.86 -7.38
C ASP A 299 -32.56 -15.37 -8.54
N TYR A 300 -32.72 -16.67 -8.87
CA TYR A 300 -31.92 -17.32 -9.91
C TYR A 300 -32.27 -16.81 -11.32
N LYS A 301 -33.55 -16.51 -11.60
CA LYS A 301 -34.00 -16.04 -12.90
C LYS A 301 -33.34 -14.71 -13.26
N THR A 302 -33.31 -13.79 -12.29
CA THR A 302 -32.60 -12.51 -12.39
C THR A 302 -31.09 -12.72 -12.59
N ALA A 303 -30.46 -13.60 -11.80
CA ALA A 303 -29.03 -13.89 -11.91
C ALA A 303 -28.66 -14.44 -13.28
N LYS A 304 -29.48 -15.34 -13.88
CA LYS A 304 -29.26 -15.89 -15.22
C LYS A 304 -29.37 -14.81 -16.30
N LYS A 305 -30.36 -13.92 -16.24
CA LYS A 305 -30.52 -12.81 -17.18
C LYS A 305 -29.32 -11.85 -17.13
N ILE A 306 -28.88 -11.47 -15.95
CA ILE A 306 -27.74 -10.57 -15.77
C ILE A 306 -26.44 -11.22 -16.22
N PHE A 307 -26.24 -12.51 -15.95
CA PHE A 307 -25.07 -13.24 -16.42
C PHE A 307 -24.93 -13.19 -17.96
N ILE A 308 -26.05 -13.40 -18.67
CA ILE A 308 -26.08 -13.32 -20.14
C ILE A 308 -25.79 -11.88 -20.58
N ALA A 309 -26.50 -10.91 -20.05
CA ALA A 309 -26.34 -9.50 -20.42
C ALA A 309 -24.93 -8.97 -20.18
N VAL A 310 -24.29 -9.34 -19.06
CA VAL A 310 -22.89 -8.96 -18.78
C VAL A 310 -21.92 -9.64 -19.75
N LYS A 311 -22.14 -10.91 -20.08
CA LYS A 311 -21.31 -11.63 -21.05
C LYS A 311 -21.35 -10.96 -22.43
N GLU A 312 -22.55 -10.63 -22.92
CA GLU A 312 -22.77 -9.96 -24.19
C GLU A 312 -22.19 -8.54 -24.18
N TRP A 313 -22.48 -7.75 -23.14
CA TRP A 313 -21.96 -6.40 -22.98
C TRP A 313 -20.43 -6.34 -22.99
N LEU A 314 -19.76 -7.25 -22.24
CA LEU A 314 -18.29 -7.32 -22.21
C LEU A 314 -17.72 -7.61 -23.60
N TRP A 315 -18.37 -8.49 -24.36
CA TRP A 315 -17.93 -8.84 -25.70
C TRP A 315 -18.18 -7.69 -26.70
N GLU A 316 -19.39 -7.19 -26.78
CA GLU A 316 -19.78 -6.17 -27.76
C GLU A 316 -19.12 -4.81 -27.46
N ARG A 317 -19.10 -4.44 -26.19
CA ARG A 317 -18.62 -3.12 -25.79
C ARG A 317 -17.11 -3.04 -25.61
N LEU A 318 -16.50 -4.06 -25.02
CA LEU A 318 -15.07 -4.05 -24.67
C LEU A 318 -14.23 -5.08 -25.46
N GLY A 319 -14.84 -5.99 -26.22
CA GLY A 319 -14.14 -7.10 -26.89
C GLY A 319 -13.57 -8.13 -25.92
N LEU A 320 -14.08 -8.18 -24.68
CA LEU A 320 -13.58 -9.04 -23.62
C LEU A 320 -14.44 -10.31 -23.49
N LYS A 321 -13.76 -11.47 -23.42
CA LYS A 321 -14.43 -12.77 -23.22
C LYS A 321 -14.39 -13.17 -21.75
N ILE A 322 -15.48 -13.77 -21.26
CA ILE A 322 -15.49 -14.39 -19.94
C ILE A 322 -14.86 -15.79 -19.99
N SER A 323 -14.39 -16.29 -18.85
CA SER A 323 -13.89 -17.64 -18.65
C SER A 323 -15.06 -18.56 -18.26
N PRO A 324 -15.55 -19.45 -19.15
CA PRO A 324 -16.75 -20.25 -18.85
C PRO A 324 -16.56 -21.19 -17.65
N GLU A 325 -15.35 -21.74 -17.50
CA GLU A 325 -15.01 -22.68 -16.43
C GLU A 325 -14.93 -22.03 -15.04
N LYS A 326 -14.75 -20.72 -14.98
CA LYS A 326 -14.66 -19.99 -13.71
C LYS A 326 -15.87 -19.11 -13.42
N SER A 327 -16.64 -18.75 -14.46
CA SER A 327 -17.83 -17.93 -14.32
C SER A 327 -19.05 -18.79 -13.99
N LYS A 328 -19.77 -18.46 -12.93
CA LYS A 328 -20.88 -19.30 -12.44
C LYS A 328 -21.89 -18.49 -11.60
N ILE A 329 -23.08 -19.07 -11.45
CA ILE A 329 -24.12 -18.57 -10.54
C ILE A 329 -24.13 -19.46 -9.29
N THR A 330 -23.94 -18.87 -8.13
CA THR A 330 -23.90 -19.59 -6.84
C THR A 330 -25.05 -19.16 -5.93
N ASN A 331 -25.85 -20.11 -5.46
CA ASN A 331 -26.79 -19.88 -4.36
C ASN A 331 -26.04 -20.00 -3.02
N VAL A 332 -25.77 -18.89 -2.35
CA VAL A 332 -24.96 -18.85 -1.11
C VAL A 332 -25.69 -19.43 0.11
N ARG A 333 -26.98 -19.83 -0.01
CA ARG A 333 -27.67 -20.64 0.99
C ARG A 333 -27.27 -22.13 0.94
N LYS A 334 -26.82 -22.59 -0.23
CA LYS A 334 -26.46 -24.01 -0.49
C LYS A 334 -24.95 -24.23 -0.60
N LYS A 335 -24.23 -23.32 -1.26
CA LYS A 335 -22.78 -23.43 -1.53
C LYS A 335 -22.08 -22.12 -1.18
N LYS A 336 -20.80 -22.21 -0.84
CA LYS A 336 -19.94 -21.03 -0.62
C LYS A 336 -19.49 -20.47 -1.97
N THR A 337 -19.31 -19.15 -2.08
CA THR A 337 -18.64 -18.47 -3.18
C THR A 337 -17.34 -17.86 -2.71
N ASP A 338 -16.27 -18.02 -3.50
CA ASP A 338 -14.97 -17.46 -3.17
C ASP A 338 -14.84 -16.04 -3.72
N PHE A 339 -14.36 -15.12 -2.88
CA PHE A 339 -14.06 -13.74 -3.26
C PHE A 339 -12.85 -13.24 -2.48
N LEU A 340 -11.80 -12.81 -3.17
CA LEU A 340 -10.57 -12.25 -2.58
C LEU A 340 -9.93 -13.13 -1.47
N GLY A 341 -9.99 -14.44 -1.65
CA GLY A 341 -9.46 -15.39 -0.67
C GLY A 341 -10.40 -15.72 0.50
N PHE A 342 -11.60 -15.14 0.52
CA PHE A 342 -12.66 -15.45 1.48
C PHE A 342 -13.72 -16.34 0.82
N ALA A 343 -14.27 -17.28 1.59
CA ALA A 343 -15.44 -18.08 1.21
C ALA A 343 -16.68 -17.50 1.86
N LEU A 344 -17.56 -16.88 1.08
CA LEU A 344 -18.77 -16.19 1.53
C LEU A 344 -19.98 -17.13 1.44
N TYR A 345 -20.86 -17.12 2.44
CA TYR A 345 -22.09 -17.91 2.48
C TYR A 345 -23.08 -17.32 3.49
N VAL A 346 -24.31 -17.82 3.50
CA VAL A 346 -25.30 -17.48 4.52
C VAL A 346 -25.74 -18.73 5.27
N THR A 347 -26.00 -18.57 6.56
CA THR A 347 -26.56 -19.61 7.43
C THR A 347 -27.89 -19.16 7.99
N LYS A 348 -28.83 -20.09 8.17
CA LYS A 348 -30.10 -19.84 8.86
C LYS A 348 -29.82 -19.70 10.37
N LYS A 349 -30.23 -18.58 10.95
CA LYS A 349 -30.20 -18.36 12.40
C LYS A 349 -31.58 -17.92 12.84
N SER A 350 -32.27 -18.83 13.55
CA SER A 350 -33.70 -18.65 13.84
C SER A 350 -34.48 -18.46 12.52
N LYS A 351 -35.27 -17.41 12.40
CA LYS A 351 -36.10 -17.08 11.21
C LYS A 351 -35.35 -16.31 10.12
N LYS A 352 -34.07 -15.92 10.33
CA LYS A 352 -33.31 -15.06 9.40
C LYS A 352 -32.04 -15.76 8.85
N TYR A 353 -31.65 -15.40 7.62
CA TYR A 353 -30.33 -15.76 7.08
C TYR A 353 -29.29 -14.71 7.48
N VAL A 354 -28.15 -15.17 7.95
CA VAL A 354 -27.02 -14.32 8.38
C VAL A 354 -25.80 -14.63 7.52
N SER A 355 -25.17 -13.60 6.99
CA SER A 355 -23.95 -13.69 6.24
C SER A 355 -22.78 -14.15 7.12
N LYS A 356 -22.00 -15.08 6.61
CA LYS A 356 -20.79 -15.63 7.21
C LYS A 356 -19.66 -15.69 6.19
N SER A 357 -18.42 -15.67 6.68
CA SER A 357 -17.24 -15.83 5.87
C SER A 357 -16.18 -16.69 6.57
N ASN A 358 -15.52 -17.51 5.78
CA ASN A 358 -14.33 -18.27 6.17
C ASN A 358 -13.17 -17.85 5.25
N ILE A 359 -11.97 -18.28 5.60
CA ILE A 359 -10.84 -18.27 4.67
C ILE A 359 -11.09 -19.35 3.61
N SER A 360 -10.91 -19.05 2.32
CA SER A 360 -11.12 -20.03 1.26
C SER A 360 -10.15 -21.21 1.38
N GLU A 361 -10.54 -22.41 0.94
CA GLU A 361 -9.71 -23.61 1.02
C GLU A 361 -8.37 -23.43 0.27
N LYS A 362 -8.43 -22.77 -0.90
CA LYS A 362 -7.24 -22.43 -1.67
C LYS A 362 -6.27 -21.54 -0.88
N ALA A 363 -6.79 -20.52 -0.19
CA ALA A 363 -5.98 -19.63 0.62
C ALA A 363 -5.42 -20.35 1.87
N LYS A 364 -6.20 -21.19 2.54
CA LYS A 364 -5.72 -22.02 3.66
C LYS A 364 -4.58 -22.95 3.24
N LYS A 365 -4.72 -23.61 2.08
CA LYS A 365 -3.66 -24.47 1.52
C LYS A 365 -2.38 -23.68 1.26
N ALA A 366 -2.47 -22.53 0.60
CA ALA A 366 -1.33 -21.66 0.31
C ALA A 366 -0.63 -21.16 1.58
N MET A 367 -1.40 -20.75 2.61
CA MET A 367 -0.84 -20.34 3.90
C MET A 367 -0.10 -21.48 4.62
N LYS A 368 -0.70 -22.68 4.66
CA LYS A 368 -0.07 -23.87 5.24
C LYS A 368 1.28 -24.17 4.55
N THR A 369 1.33 -24.09 3.23
CA THR A 369 2.57 -24.30 2.45
C THR A 369 3.63 -23.25 2.78
N LYS A 370 3.31 -21.95 2.66
CA LYS A 370 4.26 -20.86 2.94
C LYS A 370 4.83 -20.90 4.36
N LEU A 371 3.99 -21.16 5.36
CA LEU A 371 4.45 -21.25 6.75
C LEU A 371 5.38 -22.45 6.96
N LYS A 372 5.10 -23.61 6.32
CA LYS A 372 5.98 -24.79 6.37
C LYS A 372 7.32 -24.55 5.68
N GLU A 373 7.32 -23.85 4.55
CA GLU A 373 8.54 -23.45 3.81
C GLU A 373 9.42 -22.54 4.69
N GLN A 374 8.84 -21.51 5.32
CA GLN A 374 9.60 -20.65 6.23
C GLN A 374 10.14 -21.42 7.45
N ILE A 375 9.41 -22.40 7.97
CA ILE A 375 9.88 -23.27 9.05
C ILE A 375 11.06 -24.14 8.58
N LYS A 376 11.08 -24.61 7.32
CA LYS A 376 12.24 -25.28 6.73
C LYS A 376 13.45 -24.35 6.69
N VAL A 377 13.28 -23.10 6.25
CA VAL A 377 14.36 -22.10 6.24
C VAL A 377 14.91 -21.91 7.65
N ILE A 378 14.07 -21.76 8.69
CA ILE A 378 14.51 -21.63 10.09
C ILE A 378 15.24 -22.89 10.57
N GLN A 379 14.92 -24.07 10.05
CA GLN A 379 15.62 -25.32 10.40
C GLN A 379 17.08 -25.27 9.94
N HIS A 380 17.35 -24.73 8.74
CA HIS A 380 18.70 -24.62 8.17
C HIS A 380 19.42 -23.37 8.71
N ASP A 381 18.76 -22.21 8.72
CA ASP A 381 19.27 -20.93 9.24
C ASP A 381 18.46 -20.50 10.46
N THR A 382 18.93 -20.86 11.66
CA THR A 382 18.25 -20.52 12.92
C THR A 382 18.68 -19.15 13.41
N SER A 383 18.44 -18.11 12.61
CA SER A 383 18.71 -16.72 12.98
C SER A 383 17.46 -16.01 13.51
N PRO A 384 17.61 -14.95 14.34
CA PRO A 384 16.50 -14.09 14.76
C PRO A 384 15.77 -13.46 13.58
N HIS A 385 16.48 -13.19 12.49
CA HIS A 385 15.93 -12.63 11.26
C HIS A 385 14.87 -13.56 10.63
N GLN A 386 15.20 -14.85 10.47
CA GLN A 386 14.28 -15.83 9.87
C GLN A 386 13.02 -16.05 10.71
N VAL A 387 13.16 -16.05 12.05
CA VAL A 387 12.00 -16.13 12.96
C VAL A 387 11.14 -14.86 12.88
N SER A 388 11.76 -13.71 12.76
CA SER A 388 11.04 -12.42 12.56
C SER A 388 10.29 -12.41 11.24
N GLN A 389 10.82 -12.99 10.16
CA GLN A 389 10.11 -13.16 8.89
C GLN A 389 8.87 -14.06 9.05
N LEU A 390 8.98 -15.19 9.79
CA LEU A 390 7.83 -16.04 10.11
C LEU A 390 6.74 -15.23 10.85
N ASN A 391 7.14 -14.41 11.82
CA ASN A 391 6.22 -13.55 12.57
C ASN A 391 5.56 -12.50 11.68
N ALA A 392 6.30 -11.89 10.76
CA ALA A 392 5.75 -10.95 9.78
C ALA A 392 4.71 -11.63 8.86
N MET A 393 4.97 -12.87 8.44
CA MET A 393 4.02 -13.66 7.65
C MET A 393 2.74 -13.95 8.43
N ILE A 394 2.85 -14.41 9.69
CA ILE A 394 1.70 -14.69 10.58
C ILE A 394 0.87 -13.42 10.77
N LEU A 395 1.52 -12.30 11.10
CA LEU A 395 0.86 -11.02 11.31
C LEU A 395 0.16 -10.51 10.05
N GLY A 396 0.82 -10.64 8.89
CA GLY A 396 0.24 -10.29 7.60
C GLY A 396 -1.01 -11.10 7.26
N MET A 397 -0.98 -12.41 7.52
CA MET A 397 -2.15 -13.30 7.36
C MET A 397 -3.28 -12.91 8.31
N HIS A 398 -3.00 -12.64 9.59
CA HIS A 398 -4.00 -12.18 10.55
C HIS A 398 -4.62 -10.85 10.13
N ASN A 399 -3.81 -9.86 9.75
CA ASN A 399 -4.30 -8.55 9.32
C ASN A 399 -5.20 -8.62 8.09
N TYR A 400 -4.92 -9.54 7.16
CA TYR A 400 -5.74 -9.69 5.97
C TYR A 400 -7.05 -10.44 6.23
N TYR A 401 -7.02 -11.51 7.03
CA TYR A 401 -8.15 -12.41 7.23
C TYR A 401 -8.92 -12.21 8.54
N ASN A 402 -8.54 -11.25 9.39
CA ASN A 402 -9.24 -10.96 10.65
C ASN A 402 -10.72 -10.55 10.46
N THR A 403 -11.10 -10.13 9.25
CA THR A 403 -12.48 -9.79 8.90
C THR A 403 -13.34 -11.00 8.50
N ALA A 404 -12.76 -12.20 8.40
CA ALA A 404 -13.53 -13.43 8.23
C ALA A 404 -14.25 -13.80 9.53
N THR A 405 -15.57 -13.99 9.49
CA THR A 405 -16.36 -14.35 10.68
C THR A 405 -15.90 -15.65 11.32
N GLY A 406 -15.34 -16.57 10.54
CA GLY A 406 -14.76 -17.85 10.98
C GLY A 406 -13.25 -17.85 11.17
N CYS A 407 -12.58 -16.68 11.21
CA CYS A 407 -11.12 -16.59 11.21
C CYS A 407 -10.45 -17.42 12.34
N SER A 408 -10.98 -17.36 13.54
CA SER A 408 -10.41 -18.11 14.69
C SER A 408 -10.46 -19.63 14.48
N ARG A 409 -11.54 -20.15 13.88
CA ARG A 409 -11.65 -21.58 13.52
C ARG A 409 -10.67 -21.95 12.43
N ASP A 410 -10.60 -21.16 11.36
CA ASP A 410 -9.76 -21.41 10.21
C ASP A 410 -8.26 -21.36 10.59
N PHE A 411 -7.85 -20.39 11.43
CA PHE A 411 -6.48 -20.33 11.94
C PHE A 411 -6.15 -21.43 12.94
N ARG A 412 -7.12 -21.98 13.69
CA ARG A 412 -6.90 -23.21 14.48
C ARG A 412 -6.59 -24.41 13.58
N GLU A 413 -7.31 -24.57 12.48
CA GLU A 413 -7.06 -25.62 11.48
C GLU A 413 -5.66 -25.47 10.87
N ILE A 414 -5.27 -24.25 10.46
CA ILE A 414 -3.93 -23.96 9.93
C ILE A 414 -2.87 -24.29 10.98
N ASN A 415 -3.07 -23.82 12.22
CA ASN A 415 -2.15 -24.08 13.32
C ASN A 415 -1.98 -25.57 13.62
N PHE A 416 -3.05 -26.37 13.58
CA PHE A 416 -2.97 -27.82 13.80
C PHE A 416 -1.99 -28.49 12.85
N VAL A 417 -2.03 -28.13 11.56
CA VAL A 417 -1.15 -28.69 10.54
C VAL A 417 0.28 -28.14 10.64
N VAL A 418 0.43 -26.81 10.82
CA VAL A 418 1.73 -26.15 10.83
C VAL A 418 2.51 -26.43 12.12
N SER A 419 1.82 -26.55 13.27
CA SER A 419 2.45 -26.83 14.55
C SER A 419 3.13 -28.21 14.61
N LYS A 420 2.64 -29.19 13.84
CA LYS A 420 3.32 -30.50 13.67
C LYS A 420 4.69 -30.30 13.02
N SER A 421 4.74 -29.57 11.90
CA SER A 421 6.01 -29.24 11.21
C SER A 421 6.95 -28.43 12.11
N LEU A 422 6.44 -27.45 12.82
CA LEU A 422 7.21 -26.63 13.76
C LEU A 422 7.80 -27.48 14.91
N LYS A 423 7.00 -28.37 15.49
CA LYS A 423 7.45 -29.28 16.55
C LYS A 423 8.53 -30.25 16.05
N HIS A 424 8.34 -30.87 14.89
CA HIS A 424 9.29 -31.83 14.30
C HIS A 424 10.63 -31.17 13.95
N ARG A 425 10.57 -30.08 13.15
CA ARG A 425 11.78 -29.46 12.60
C ARG A 425 12.56 -28.62 13.59
N LEU A 426 11.89 -28.02 14.58
CA LEU A 426 12.52 -27.14 15.59
C LEU A 426 12.52 -27.73 17.00
N ARG A 427 12.31 -29.07 17.14
CA ARG A 427 12.21 -29.76 18.43
C ARG A 427 13.42 -29.52 19.34
N VAL A 428 14.64 -29.66 18.83
CA VAL A 428 15.88 -29.46 19.57
C VAL A 428 16.08 -28.02 19.99
N LYS A 429 15.69 -27.08 19.10
CA LYS A 429 15.88 -25.62 19.27
C LYS A 429 14.88 -25.03 20.26
N THR A 430 13.68 -25.62 20.37
CA THR A 430 12.66 -25.22 21.37
C THR A 430 12.86 -25.86 22.75
N LYS A 431 13.54 -27.00 22.85
CA LYS A 431 13.87 -27.62 24.16
C LYS A 431 14.87 -26.79 24.99
N LYS A 432 15.81 -26.10 24.36
CA LYS A 432 16.74 -25.18 25.05
C LYS A 432 16.03 -24.04 25.79
N ALA A 433 14.92 -23.55 25.28
CA ALA A 433 14.10 -22.52 25.93
C ALA A 433 13.30 -23.07 27.16
N LYS A 434 13.02 -24.39 27.21
CA LYS A 434 12.35 -25.04 28.36
C LYS A 434 13.28 -25.33 29.52
N ARG A 435 14.59 -25.35 29.33
CA ARG A 435 15.56 -25.74 30.35
C ARG A 435 15.83 -24.67 31.42
N ASN A 436 15.50 -23.41 31.17
CA ASN A 436 15.53 -22.38 32.22
C ASN A 436 14.25 -22.44 33.07
N LYS A 437 14.13 -23.53 33.86
CA LYS A 437 12.98 -23.75 34.74
C LYS A 437 12.87 -22.79 35.92
N ASN A 438 13.90 -22.00 36.19
CA ASN A 438 13.96 -21.12 37.36
C ASN A 438 13.64 -19.65 37.13
N SER A 439 13.30 -19.22 35.89
CA SER A 439 12.83 -17.86 35.68
C SER A 439 11.30 -17.83 35.74
N LYS A 440 10.75 -17.04 36.65
CA LYS A 440 9.30 -16.76 36.76
C LYS A 440 8.70 -16.16 35.51
N SER A 441 9.50 -15.78 34.52
CA SER A 441 9.07 -15.29 33.20
C SER A 441 9.77 -16.07 32.09
N PRO A 442 9.05 -16.87 31.26
CA PRO A 442 9.66 -17.70 30.22
C PRO A 442 10.13 -16.92 28.97
N LEU A 443 10.09 -15.61 28.96
CA LEU A 443 10.46 -14.75 27.84
C LEU A 443 11.51 -13.73 28.25
N PRO A 444 12.51 -13.45 27.39
CA PRO A 444 13.37 -12.31 27.58
C PRO A 444 12.53 -11.03 27.70
N GLU A 445 12.82 -10.20 28.69
CA GLU A 445 12.08 -8.96 28.98
C GLU A 445 11.94 -8.03 27.75
N LYS A 446 12.93 -8.05 26.86
CA LYS A 446 12.94 -7.34 25.58
C LYS A 446 11.81 -7.79 24.61
N VAL A 447 11.43 -9.07 24.66
CA VAL A 447 10.35 -9.63 23.83
C VAL A 447 8.98 -9.33 24.42
N LEU A 448 8.84 -9.36 25.74
CA LEU A 448 7.63 -8.95 26.46
C LEU A 448 7.31 -7.47 26.25
N LYS A 449 8.33 -6.62 26.06
CA LYS A 449 8.20 -5.19 25.74
C LYS A 449 7.93 -4.91 24.26
N SER A 450 7.85 -5.93 23.37
CA SER A 450 7.51 -5.72 21.95
C SER A 450 6.12 -5.12 21.80
N ARG A 451 6.05 -3.85 21.38
CA ARG A 451 4.77 -3.13 21.14
C ARG A 451 3.85 -3.88 20.18
N THR A 452 4.42 -4.52 19.16
CA THR A 452 3.66 -5.30 18.18
C THR A 452 3.00 -6.51 18.82
N TYR A 453 3.75 -7.29 19.62
CA TYR A 453 3.18 -8.44 20.32
C TYR A 453 2.08 -8.01 21.30
N GLN A 454 2.35 -7.00 22.13
CA GLN A 454 1.37 -6.47 23.09
C GLN A 454 0.10 -5.99 22.41
N LYS A 455 0.23 -5.25 21.31
CA LYS A 455 -0.90 -4.72 20.56
C LYS A 455 -1.81 -5.83 20.00
N PHE A 456 -1.25 -6.87 19.42
CA PHE A 456 -2.02 -7.89 18.70
C PHE A 456 -2.29 -9.16 19.52
N TYR A 457 -1.42 -9.52 20.46
CA TYR A 457 -1.42 -10.78 21.18
C TYR A 457 -1.27 -10.65 22.71
N GLY A 458 -1.25 -9.45 23.28
CA GLY A 458 -1.03 -9.21 24.71
C GLY A 458 -2.02 -9.92 25.64
N SER A 459 -3.28 -10.10 25.19
CA SER A 459 -4.33 -10.83 25.92
C SER A 459 -4.33 -12.34 25.65
N TYR A 460 -3.27 -12.86 25.00
CA TYR A 460 -3.19 -14.26 24.61
C TYR A 460 -2.57 -15.11 25.74
N GLY A 461 -3.36 -16.00 26.34
CA GLY A 461 -2.95 -16.83 27.49
C GLY A 461 -2.18 -18.14 27.17
N GLY A 462 -1.75 -18.33 25.92
CA GLY A 462 -1.03 -19.55 25.52
C GLY A 462 0.46 -19.48 25.85
N LYS A 463 1.08 -20.66 26.08
CA LYS A 463 2.53 -20.75 26.30
C LYS A 463 3.28 -20.34 25.03
N PRO A 464 4.15 -19.32 25.10
CA PRO A 464 4.89 -18.84 23.93
C PRO A 464 5.97 -19.85 23.52
N LYS A 465 6.22 -19.95 22.22
CA LYS A 465 7.35 -20.70 21.66
C LYS A 465 8.44 -19.71 21.29
N VAL A 466 9.66 -19.95 21.75
CA VAL A 466 10.83 -19.12 21.47
C VAL A 466 11.84 -19.91 20.65
N VAL A 467 12.36 -19.32 19.58
CA VAL A 467 13.42 -19.86 18.74
C VAL A 467 14.41 -18.73 18.46
N ALA A 468 15.71 -18.99 18.61
CA ALA A 468 16.77 -17.99 18.45
C ALA A 468 16.53 -16.70 19.26
N GLY A 469 16.00 -16.81 20.49
CA GLY A 469 15.68 -15.64 21.33
C GLY A 469 14.44 -14.84 20.88
N VAL A 470 13.76 -15.23 19.79
CA VAL A 470 12.57 -14.54 19.28
C VAL A 470 11.32 -15.38 19.53
N GLN A 471 10.29 -14.73 20.09
CA GLN A 471 8.99 -15.35 20.29
C GLN A 471 8.27 -15.54 18.96
N ILE A 472 7.76 -16.73 18.70
CA ILE A 472 6.88 -17.01 17.56
C ILE A 472 5.46 -16.52 17.89
N PHE A 473 4.88 -15.73 16.99
CA PHE A 473 3.50 -15.28 17.11
C PHE A 473 2.50 -16.45 17.05
N PRO A 474 1.41 -16.41 17.84
CA PRO A 474 0.45 -17.50 17.88
C PRO A 474 -0.35 -17.56 16.57
N ILE A 475 -0.13 -18.62 15.76
CA ILE A 475 -0.81 -18.79 14.47
C ILE A 475 -2.34 -18.78 14.64
N TYR A 476 -2.86 -19.33 15.74
CA TYR A 476 -4.30 -19.36 16.04
C TYR A 476 -4.82 -18.13 16.81
N GLY A 477 -3.95 -17.13 17.03
CA GLY A 477 -4.28 -15.90 17.79
C GLY A 477 -5.04 -14.83 17.00
N CYS A 478 -5.60 -15.15 15.84
CA CYS A 478 -6.36 -14.20 15.06
C CYS A 478 -7.70 -13.87 15.73
N LYS A 479 -7.95 -12.58 16.02
CA LYS A 479 -9.22 -12.08 16.54
C LYS A 479 -10.05 -11.52 15.40
N PHE A 480 -11.36 -11.80 15.41
CA PHE A 480 -12.31 -11.23 14.47
C PHE A 480 -12.42 -9.71 14.66
N VAL A 481 -12.40 -9.01 13.55
CA VAL A 481 -12.65 -7.56 13.48
C VAL A 481 -13.77 -7.34 12.48
N THR A 482 -14.83 -6.64 12.90
CA THR A 482 -15.95 -6.32 12.00
C THR A 482 -15.46 -5.50 10.81
N PRO A 483 -15.64 -5.97 9.57
CA PRO A 483 -15.25 -5.22 8.39
C PRO A 483 -16.07 -3.93 8.29
N ARG A 484 -15.39 -2.83 8.02
CA ARG A 484 -16.03 -1.51 7.85
C ARG A 484 -16.38 -1.28 6.39
N MET A 485 -17.56 -0.68 6.17
CA MET A 485 -17.91 -0.18 4.84
C MET A 485 -17.00 0.99 4.47
N PHE A 486 -16.70 1.10 3.20
CA PHE A 486 -16.02 2.29 2.67
C PHE A 486 -17.03 3.44 2.55
N THR A 487 -16.64 4.63 3.00
CA THR A 487 -17.38 5.87 2.81
C THR A 487 -16.65 6.77 1.84
N ARG A 488 -17.39 7.46 0.96
CA ARG A 488 -16.79 8.36 -0.05
C ARG A 488 -16.03 9.54 0.57
N GLU A 489 -16.35 9.89 1.80
CA GLU A 489 -15.68 10.94 2.56
C GLU A 489 -14.22 10.61 2.86
N VAL A 490 -13.86 9.32 2.93
CA VAL A 490 -12.47 8.86 3.12
C VAL A 490 -11.71 9.02 1.80
N ASN A 491 -11.25 10.23 1.52
CA ASN A 491 -10.59 10.59 0.28
C ASN A 491 -9.30 11.39 0.55
N LYS A 492 -8.19 11.01 -0.09
CA LYS A 492 -6.91 11.69 0.09
C LYS A 492 -6.82 13.03 -0.68
N TYR A 493 -7.78 13.33 -1.57
CA TYR A 493 -7.82 14.55 -2.38
C TYR A 493 -8.77 15.62 -1.85
N THR A 494 -9.22 15.49 -0.60
CA THR A 494 -9.98 16.51 0.10
C THR A 494 -9.43 16.72 1.50
N PRO A 495 -9.39 17.96 2.04
CA PRO A 495 -8.92 18.21 3.40
C PRO A 495 -9.69 17.40 4.45
N GLN A 496 -11.02 17.34 4.34
CA GLN A 496 -11.88 16.58 5.24
C GLN A 496 -11.61 15.07 5.17
N GLY A 497 -11.44 14.53 3.96
CA GLY A 497 -11.11 13.12 3.75
C GLY A 497 -9.74 12.76 4.33
N ARG A 498 -8.76 13.66 4.22
CA ARG A 498 -7.45 13.49 4.85
C ARG A 498 -7.52 13.46 6.38
N GLN A 499 -8.36 14.29 6.99
CA GLN A 499 -8.59 14.24 8.45
C GLN A 499 -9.19 12.90 8.89
N LEU A 500 -10.12 12.32 8.10
CA LEU A 500 -10.68 10.99 8.38
C LEU A 500 -9.65 9.86 8.24
N ILE A 501 -8.74 9.97 7.26
CA ILE A 501 -7.67 9.00 7.06
C ILE A 501 -6.65 9.09 8.21
N HIS A 502 -6.37 10.30 8.67
CA HIS A 502 -5.27 10.64 9.56
C HIS A 502 -5.78 11.37 10.80
N LYS A 503 -6.34 10.65 11.74
CA LYS A 503 -7.01 11.21 12.91
C LYS A 503 -6.15 12.06 13.88
N ASN A 504 -4.86 12.24 13.69
CA ASN A 504 -3.99 13.03 14.58
C ASN A 504 -2.74 13.51 13.81
N LEU A 505 -2.87 14.61 13.07
CA LEU A 505 -1.76 15.28 12.41
C LEU A 505 -1.29 16.47 13.28
N SER A 506 -0.16 16.35 13.92
CA SER A 506 0.67 17.53 14.25
C SER A 506 1.72 17.67 13.14
N THR A 507 1.73 18.79 12.46
CA THR A 507 2.61 19.04 11.33
C THR A 507 3.77 19.94 11.74
N VAL A 508 4.99 19.52 11.41
CA VAL A 508 6.18 20.38 11.36
C VAL A 508 6.16 21.14 10.03
N HIS A 509 5.01 21.75 9.71
CA HIS A 509 4.72 22.28 8.38
C HIS A 509 5.69 23.41 7.99
N SER A 510 5.96 24.34 8.89
CA SER A 510 6.84 25.49 8.63
C SER A 510 8.29 25.09 8.31
N LEU A 511 8.86 24.13 9.06
CA LEU A 511 10.22 23.65 8.79
C LEU A 511 10.34 22.92 7.47
N ILE A 512 9.32 22.13 7.11
CA ILE A 512 9.32 21.39 5.84
C ILE A 512 9.12 22.34 4.66
N GLN A 513 8.22 23.33 4.80
CA GLN A 513 8.05 24.36 3.78
C GLN A 513 9.35 25.12 3.56
N TYR A 514 10.03 25.53 4.64
CA TYR A 514 11.35 26.14 4.56
C TYR A 514 12.36 25.27 3.79
N LEU A 515 12.39 23.95 4.07
CA LEU A 515 13.31 23.02 3.38
C LEU A 515 12.96 22.81 1.90
N LEU A 516 11.70 22.94 1.51
CA LEU A 516 11.26 22.90 0.12
C LEU A 516 11.66 24.16 -0.64
N GLU A 517 11.54 25.32 0.00
CA GLU A 517 11.90 26.62 -0.57
C GLU A 517 13.43 26.85 -0.59
N THR A 518 14.15 26.30 0.39
CA THR A 518 15.63 26.42 0.51
C THR A 518 16.33 25.14 0.04
N LYS A 519 16.28 24.88 -1.26
CA LYS A 519 17.02 23.75 -1.85
C LYS A 519 18.53 23.99 -1.75
N GLU A 520 19.27 22.95 -1.36
CA GLU A 520 20.72 23.00 -1.41
C GLU A 520 21.21 22.67 -2.82
N TYR A 521 21.52 23.69 -3.58
CA TYR A 521 22.07 23.55 -4.91
C TYR A 521 23.41 22.77 -4.89
N GLY A 522 23.63 21.95 -5.91
CA GLY A 522 24.84 21.11 -6.00
C GLY A 522 24.81 19.83 -5.16
N LYS A 523 23.78 19.61 -4.35
CA LYS A 523 23.58 18.33 -3.64
C LYS A 523 22.77 17.35 -4.50
N SER A 524 22.90 16.05 -4.19
CA SER A 524 22.18 15.00 -4.92
C SER A 524 20.67 15.05 -4.67
N VAL A 525 19.89 14.57 -5.62
CA VAL A 525 18.44 14.39 -5.47
C VAL A 525 18.10 13.46 -4.28
N GLU A 526 18.97 12.49 -3.98
CA GLU A 526 18.81 11.63 -2.81
C GLU A 526 19.01 12.38 -1.50
N TYR A 527 19.99 13.27 -1.41
CA TYR A 527 20.23 14.11 -0.24
C TYR A 527 19.03 15.03 0.03
N ASN A 528 18.62 15.78 -0.97
CA ASN A 528 17.51 16.74 -0.84
C ASN A 528 16.19 16.06 -0.47
N ASP A 529 15.88 14.90 -1.04
CA ASP A 529 14.71 14.11 -0.65
C ASP A 529 14.83 13.53 0.77
N ASN A 530 16.02 13.04 1.15
CA ASN A 530 16.21 12.42 2.46
C ASN A 530 16.21 13.45 3.60
N ARG A 531 16.73 14.67 3.41
CA ARG A 531 16.70 15.71 4.46
C ARG A 531 15.26 16.09 4.85
N ILE A 532 14.35 16.18 3.89
CA ILE A 532 12.93 16.42 4.13
C ILE A 532 12.31 15.23 4.90
N SER A 533 12.60 14.01 4.45
CA SER A 533 12.12 12.78 5.09
C SER A 533 12.58 12.65 6.54
N LEU A 534 13.82 13.04 6.83
CA LEU A 534 14.41 13.04 8.16
C LEU A 534 13.77 14.07 9.07
N MET A 535 13.56 15.31 8.58
CA MET A 535 12.87 16.36 9.32
C MET A 535 11.51 15.88 9.81
N ALA A 536 10.71 15.28 8.91
CA ALA A 536 9.44 14.68 9.26
C ALA A 536 9.61 13.46 10.20
N GLY A 537 10.63 12.64 9.98
CA GLY A 537 10.90 11.44 10.78
C GLY A 537 11.34 11.76 12.22
N GLN A 538 12.05 12.86 12.41
CA GLN A 538 12.51 13.36 13.71
C GLN A 538 11.52 14.34 14.35
N ASN A 539 10.40 14.67 13.69
CA ASN A 539 9.40 15.64 14.13
C ASN A 539 9.95 17.05 14.39
N GLY A 540 10.86 17.52 13.56
CA GLY A 540 11.50 18.80 13.75
C GLY A 540 12.33 18.89 15.04
N LYS A 541 12.85 17.76 15.54
CA LYS A 541 13.65 17.70 16.77
C LYS A 541 15.07 17.25 16.48
N CYS A 542 16.03 17.80 17.21
CA CYS A 542 17.41 17.33 17.21
C CYS A 542 17.49 15.85 17.63
N ALA A 543 18.23 15.04 16.90
CA ALA A 543 18.35 13.61 17.21
C ALA A 543 19.09 13.32 18.51
N VAL A 544 19.96 14.23 18.95
CA VAL A 544 20.76 14.12 20.17
C VAL A 544 20.00 14.66 21.37
N THR A 545 19.67 15.94 21.38
CA THR A 545 19.04 16.62 22.53
C THR A 545 17.53 16.39 22.63
N GLY A 546 16.87 16.05 21.52
CA GLY A 546 15.41 15.95 21.49
C GLY A 546 14.67 17.28 21.50
N GLU A 547 15.39 18.40 21.52
CA GLU A 547 14.82 19.74 21.48
C GLU A 547 14.29 20.10 20.08
N PRO A 548 13.30 21.02 19.99
CA PRO A 548 12.84 21.52 18.70
C PRO A 548 13.98 22.16 17.89
N LEU A 549 14.03 21.87 16.61
CA LEU A 549 14.90 22.54 15.64
C LEU A 549 14.26 23.85 15.21
N CYS A 550 15.09 24.87 15.02
CA CYS A 550 14.68 26.18 14.52
C CYS A 550 15.36 26.48 13.19
N ILE A 551 14.71 27.26 12.33
CA ILE A 551 15.31 27.78 11.11
C ILE A 551 16.57 28.56 11.51
N PHE A 552 17.68 28.35 10.79
CA PHE A 552 19.02 28.87 11.06
C PHE A 552 19.80 28.24 12.23
N ASP A 553 19.20 27.32 13.02
CA ASP A 553 19.88 26.54 14.06
C ASP A 553 19.66 25.04 13.83
N MET A 554 19.90 24.58 12.61
CA MET A 554 19.74 23.17 12.26
C MET A 554 20.64 22.75 11.11
N GLU A 555 21.28 21.58 11.25
CA GLU A 555 22.22 21.02 10.28
C GLU A 555 21.82 19.58 9.91
N CYS A 556 21.81 19.27 8.61
CA CYS A 556 21.65 17.89 8.14
C CYS A 556 23.02 17.22 8.04
N HIS A 557 23.40 16.53 9.08
CA HIS A 557 24.72 15.93 9.28
C HIS A 557 24.82 14.55 8.62
N HIS A 558 25.96 14.28 7.94
CA HIS A 558 26.36 12.94 7.51
C HIS A 558 27.04 12.22 8.67
N LYS A 559 26.45 11.17 9.23
CA LYS A 559 27.04 10.38 10.31
C LYS A 559 28.44 9.88 9.96
N LYS A 560 28.59 9.29 8.78
CA LYS A 560 29.88 9.06 8.15
C LYS A 560 30.09 10.14 7.08
N PRO A 561 31.11 11.01 7.22
CA PRO A 561 31.39 12.09 6.28
C PRO A 561 31.62 11.60 4.84
N LYS A 562 31.29 12.43 3.84
CA LYS A 562 31.50 12.09 2.43
C LYS A 562 32.97 11.80 2.10
N LYS A 563 33.91 12.56 2.69
CA LYS A 563 35.37 12.32 2.53
C LYS A 563 35.83 10.96 3.06
N LEU A 564 35.07 10.33 3.93
CA LEU A 564 35.31 8.99 4.46
C LEU A 564 34.48 7.92 3.73
N GLY A 565 33.88 8.24 2.58
CA GLY A 565 33.03 7.33 1.80
C GLY A 565 31.59 7.23 2.30
N GLY A 566 31.11 8.21 3.06
CA GLY A 566 29.70 8.31 3.46
C GLY A 566 28.80 8.64 2.26
N THR A 567 27.59 8.10 2.26
CA THR A 567 26.56 8.27 1.21
C THR A 567 25.45 9.20 1.65
N ASP A 568 24.65 9.68 0.69
CA ASP A 568 23.45 10.49 0.94
C ASP A 568 22.23 9.64 1.36
N GLU A 569 22.41 8.35 1.64
CA GLU A 569 21.35 7.47 2.10
C GLU A 569 20.72 7.94 3.41
N TYR A 570 19.39 7.75 3.54
CA TYR A 570 18.59 8.14 4.72
C TYR A 570 19.20 7.71 6.05
N ARG A 571 19.78 6.51 6.13
CA ARG A 571 20.41 5.97 7.35
C ARG A 571 21.69 6.67 7.74
N ASN A 572 22.40 7.29 6.78
CA ASN A 572 23.64 8.02 7.00
C ASN A 572 23.43 9.50 7.34
N LEU A 573 22.22 10.02 7.22
CA LEU A 573 21.88 11.42 7.49
C LEU A 573 21.14 11.54 8.82
N VAL A 574 21.28 12.72 9.48
CA VAL A 574 20.58 13.04 10.72
C VAL A 574 20.48 14.56 10.90
N TRP A 575 19.33 15.06 11.38
CA TRP A 575 19.17 16.47 11.75
C TRP A 575 19.63 16.74 13.16
N LEU A 576 20.44 17.76 13.34
CA LEU A 576 21.03 18.20 14.59
C LEU A 576 20.84 19.72 14.77
N LYS A 577 20.90 20.22 16.01
CA LYS A 577 21.15 21.64 16.28
C LYS A 577 22.58 21.99 15.85
N SER A 578 22.79 23.21 15.42
CA SER A 578 24.09 23.67 14.92
C SER A 578 25.20 23.49 15.95
N ASP A 579 24.93 23.74 17.23
CA ASP A 579 25.92 23.58 18.29
C ASP A 579 26.26 22.10 18.56
N VAL A 580 25.29 21.19 18.44
CA VAL A 580 25.56 19.75 18.51
C VAL A 580 26.42 19.31 17.32
N HIS A 581 26.16 19.84 16.12
CA HIS A 581 26.97 19.57 14.94
C HIS A 581 28.41 20.05 15.10
N LYS A 582 28.61 21.26 15.66
CA LYS A 582 29.94 21.80 15.97
C LYS A 582 30.66 20.91 16.99
N LEU A 583 30.00 20.48 18.06
CA LEU A 583 30.57 19.58 19.08
C LEU A 583 31.03 18.24 18.51
N ILE A 584 30.28 17.69 17.53
CA ILE A 584 30.66 16.43 16.86
C ILE A 584 31.97 16.58 16.10
N HIS A 585 32.22 17.75 15.51
CA HIS A 585 33.40 18.03 14.70
C HIS A 585 34.55 18.72 15.45
N ALA A 586 34.33 19.18 16.67
CA ALA A 586 35.36 19.83 17.49
C ALA A 586 36.49 18.85 17.85
N THR A 587 37.74 19.25 17.64
CA THR A 587 38.94 18.49 17.99
C THR A 587 39.72 19.15 19.15
N GLU A 588 39.54 20.44 19.36
CA GLU A 588 40.22 21.21 20.39
C GLU A 588 39.45 21.20 21.71
N GLU A 589 40.15 21.03 22.82
CA GLU A 589 39.60 20.84 24.17
C GLU A 589 38.77 22.04 24.63
N ASP A 590 39.25 23.27 24.36
CA ASP A 590 38.54 24.52 24.70
C ASP A 590 37.18 24.59 23.93
N THR A 591 37.19 24.21 22.68
CA THR A 591 35.98 24.19 21.85
C THR A 591 34.99 23.14 22.34
N ILE A 592 35.47 21.95 22.71
CA ILE A 592 34.65 20.85 23.26
C ILE A 592 34.02 21.32 24.59
N THR A 593 34.81 21.85 25.49
CA THR A 593 34.35 22.35 26.80
C THR A 593 33.30 23.42 26.63
N LYS A 594 33.53 24.42 25.77
CA LYS A 594 32.56 25.47 25.44
C LYS A 594 31.20 24.95 25.04
N TYR A 595 31.16 23.95 24.10
CA TYR A 595 29.89 23.43 23.65
C TYR A 595 29.24 22.46 24.63
N LEU A 596 29.99 21.75 25.47
CA LEU A 596 29.45 20.97 26.58
C LEU A 596 28.72 21.87 27.59
N ASP A 597 29.32 23.02 27.93
CA ASP A 597 28.74 23.99 28.88
C ASP A 597 27.45 24.63 28.32
N ILE A 598 27.42 24.91 26.99
CA ILE A 598 26.26 25.47 26.32
C ILE A 598 25.13 24.42 26.27
N LEU A 599 25.44 23.19 25.88
CA LEU A 599 24.45 22.14 25.59
C LEU A 599 23.96 21.40 26.83
N LYS A 600 24.72 21.38 27.92
CA LYS A 600 24.41 20.69 29.20
C LYS A 600 23.82 19.31 28.98
N LEU A 601 24.52 18.48 28.22
CA LEU A 601 24.03 17.16 27.75
C LEU A 601 23.90 16.18 28.92
N ASP A 602 22.82 15.42 28.95
CA ASP A 602 22.69 14.26 29.82
C ASP A 602 23.54 13.06 29.27
N ASP A 603 23.74 12.04 30.09
CA ASP A 603 24.52 10.84 29.72
C ASP A 603 24.06 10.19 28.43
N ASN A 604 22.75 10.18 28.17
CA ASN A 604 22.21 9.58 26.96
C ASN A 604 22.50 10.43 25.71
N ALA A 605 22.42 11.74 25.84
CA ALA A 605 22.76 12.67 24.76
C ALA A 605 24.26 12.63 24.46
N LEU A 606 25.10 12.60 25.50
CA LEU A 606 26.56 12.47 25.34
C LEU A 606 26.96 11.15 24.67
N LYS A 607 26.34 10.04 25.03
CA LYS A 607 26.53 8.74 24.33
C LYS A 607 26.17 8.83 22.84
N LYS A 608 25.10 9.56 22.49
CA LYS A 608 24.73 9.76 21.07
C LYS A 608 25.76 10.65 20.34
N VAL A 609 26.25 11.74 20.98
CA VAL A 609 27.33 12.57 20.43
C VAL A 609 28.56 11.71 20.17
N ASN A 610 29.01 10.94 21.14
CA ASN A 610 30.20 10.09 21.01
C ASN A 610 30.03 9.05 19.89
N SER A 611 28.86 8.44 19.75
CA SER A 611 28.58 7.54 18.62
C SER A 611 28.70 8.25 17.24
N LEU A 612 28.28 9.51 17.16
CA LEU A 612 28.42 10.31 15.94
C LEU A 612 29.86 10.76 15.71
N ARG A 613 30.59 11.11 16.76
CA ARG A 613 32.02 11.45 16.71
C ARG A 613 32.85 10.27 16.19
N LEU A 614 32.66 9.08 16.75
CA LEU A 614 33.33 7.86 16.29
C LEU A 614 33.00 7.56 14.82
N SER A 615 31.76 7.77 14.38
CA SER A 615 31.36 7.61 12.97
C SER A 615 32.03 8.63 12.04
N ALA A 616 32.48 9.77 12.58
CA ALA A 616 33.22 10.83 11.90
C ALA A 616 34.75 10.72 12.10
N GLU A 617 35.23 9.63 12.70
CA GLU A 617 36.64 9.36 13.05
C GLU A 617 37.23 10.36 14.08
N ASN A 618 36.38 10.94 14.94
CA ASN A 618 36.80 11.77 16.07
C ASN A 618 36.80 10.97 17.37
N LEU A 619 37.66 11.37 18.33
CA LEU A 619 37.74 10.73 19.65
C LEU A 619 36.47 10.96 20.47
N GLU A 620 36.14 10.01 21.34
CA GLU A 620 35.06 10.14 22.31
C GLU A 620 35.38 11.24 23.34
N ILE A 621 34.36 11.94 23.74
CA ILE A 621 34.44 12.91 24.85
C ILE A 621 34.25 12.17 26.16
N VAL A 622 35.25 12.17 27.02
CA VAL A 622 35.18 11.62 28.38
C VAL A 622 35.01 12.80 29.36
N VAL A 623 33.83 12.91 29.95
CA VAL A 623 33.60 13.88 31.05
C VAL A 623 34.12 13.23 32.32
N LYS A 624 35.18 13.79 32.92
CA LYS A 624 35.62 13.39 34.26
C LYS A 624 34.46 13.68 35.23
N ALA A 625 33.99 12.66 35.91
CA ALA A 625 33.03 12.83 36.99
C ALA A 625 33.75 13.66 38.09
N ASN A 626 33.24 14.86 38.36
CA ASN A 626 33.63 15.64 39.55
C ASN A 626 33.01 15.01 40.79
#